data_13460f5d7c1f0817a3f49506c3c24161
#
_entry.id   13460f5d7c1f0817a3f49506c3c24161
#
_cell.length_a   1.000
_cell.length_b   1.000
_cell.length_c   1.000
_cell.angle_alpha   90.00
_cell.angle_beta   90.00
_cell.angle_gamma   90.00
#
_symmetry.space_group_name_H-M   'P 1'
#
loop_
_entity.id
_entity.type
_entity.pdbx_description
1 polymer ?
#
loop_
_entity_poly.entity_id
_entity_poly.type
_entity_poly.pdbx_seq_one_letter_code
_entity_poly.pdbx_strand_id
1 'polypeptide(L)'
;FKAKISSNVKIGPYSIIGPNVEINENSEIQSHVSIIGNTKIGKNNKIYSFSSIGNDPQDLKFNGEMTNLEIGDNNKIREYVTINPGTKGGGGLTKIGNNCLFMVSSHIAHDCMVGNNVILANNVPLGGHAEIEDNVIIGGNSAVQQFTRVGKSAMIGGMCGVVRDISKVRKYSCGNATHVTRTSSG
;
A
#
# COMPACT_ATOMS: atom_id res chain seq x y z
N PHE A 1 -19.18 -19.12 1.33
CA PHE A 1 -17.86 -18.75 0.81
C PHE A 1 -16.79 -19.21 1.80
N LYS A 2 -15.61 -19.62 1.31
CA LYS A 2 -14.45 -20.01 2.13
C LYS A 2 -13.22 -19.32 1.56
N ALA A 3 -12.30 -18.91 2.43
CA ALA A 3 -11.00 -18.40 2.01
C ALA A 3 -10.28 -19.42 1.11
N LYS A 4 -9.59 -18.94 0.09
CA LYS A 4 -8.75 -19.75 -0.78
C LYS A 4 -7.29 -19.51 -0.37
N ILE A 5 -6.69 -20.52 0.22
CA ILE A 5 -5.33 -20.43 0.74
C ILE A 5 -4.51 -21.53 0.10
N SER A 6 -3.43 -21.19 -0.59
CA SER A 6 -2.52 -22.16 -1.18
C SER A 6 -1.83 -23.01 -0.11
N SER A 7 -1.49 -24.24 -0.43
CA SER A 7 -1.06 -25.27 0.53
C SER A 7 0.20 -24.94 1.33
N ASN A 8 1.06 -24.09 0.83
CA ASN A 8 2.34 -23.70 1.45
C ASN A 8 2.36 -22.27 2.04
N VAL A 9 1.17 -21.68 2.22
CA VAL A 9 1.03 -20.40 2.96
C VAL A 9 1.18 -20.69 4.45
N LYS A 10 1.96 -19.86 5.13
CA LYS A 10 2.13 -19.92 6.58
C LYS A 10 1.29 -18.84 7.25
N ILE A 11 0.50 -19.24 8.23
CA ILE A 11 -0.35 -18.28 8.98
C ILE A 11 -0.05 -18.43 10.46
N GLY A 12 0.39 -17.33 11.07
CA GLY A 12 0.69 -17.25 12.51
C GLY A 12 -0.58 -17.22 13.37
N PRO A 13 -0.44 -17.48 14.66
CA PRO A 13 -1.56 -17.56 15.59
C PRO A 13 -2.30 -16.22 15.73
N TYR A 14 -3.57 -16.30 16.12
CA TYR A 14 -4.45 -15.15 16.36
C TYR A 14 -4.70 -14.26 15.13
N SER A 15 -4.42 -14.79 13.93
CA SER A 15 -4.73 -14.07 12.68
C SER A 15 -6.15 -14.42 12.20
N ILE A 16 -6.82 -13.43 11.63
CA ILE A 16 -8.18 -13.55 11.10
C ILE A 16 -8.10 -13.48 9.58
N ILE A 17 -8.60 -14.52 8.91
CA ILE A 17 -8.71 -14.58 7.45
C ILE A 17 -10.19 -14.68 7.08
N GLY A 18 -10.69 -13.66 6.42
CA GLY A 18 -12.10 -13.57 5.99
C GLY A 18 -12.47 -14.53 4.87
N PRO A 19 -13.76 -14.81 4.67
CA PRO A 19 -14.23 -15.86 3.77
C PRO A 19 -14.00 -15.59 2.27
N ASN A 20 -13.80 -14.35 1.88
CA ASN A 20 -13.58 -13.95 0.48
C ASN A 20 -12.11 -13.62 0.19
N VAL A 21 -11.22 -14.03 1.09
CA VAL A 21 -9.77 -13.80 0.94
C VAL A 21 -9.13 -14.91 0.10
N GLU A 22 -8.24 -14.52 -0.80
CA GLU A 22 -7.39 -15.42 -1.56
C GLU A 22 -5.92 -15.11 -1.28
N ILE A 23 -5.12 -16.12 -0.88
CA ILE A 23 -3.69 -15.98 -0.58
C ILE A 23 -2.92 -17.03 -1.37
N ASN A 24 -2.03 -16.56 -2.23
CA ASN A 24 -1.24 -17.41 -3.11
C ASN A 24 0.08 -17.88 -2.45
N GLU A 25 0.79 -18.73 -3.19
CA GLU A 25 1.86 -19.60 -2.70
C GLU A 25 2.99 -18.84 -2.00
N ASN A 26 3.62 -19.51 -1.03
CA ASN A 26 4.81 -19.07 -0.29
C ASN A 26 4.64 -17.76 0.50
N SER A 27 3.41 -17.27 0.65
CA SER A 27 3.15 -16.09 1.48
C SER A 27 3.21 -16.45 2.97
N GLU A 28 3.73 -15.54 3.78
CA GLU A 28 3.88 -15.69 5.23
C GLU A 28 3.08 -14.58 5.92
N ILE A 29 2.08 -14.99 6.68
CA ILE A 29 1.25 -14.11 7.51
C ILE A 29 1.69 -14.33 8.97
N GLN A 30 2.20 -13.31 9.62
CA GLN A 30 2.61 -13.41 11.01
C GLN A 30 1.40 -13.43 11.96
N SER A 31 1.64 -13.40 13.25
CA SER A 31 0.57 -13.41 14.26
C SER A 31 -0.24 -12.12 14.30
N HIS A 32 -1.50 -12.18 14.75
CA HIS A 32 -2.37 -11.02 14.97
C HIS A 32 -2.59 -10.16 13.73
N VAL A 33 -2.65 -10.76 12.56
CA VAL A 33 -2.97 -10.07 11.30
C VAL A 33 -4.45 -10.23 10.99
N SER A 34 -5.11 -9.16 10.57
CA SER A 34 -6.49 -9.22 10.03
C SER A 34 -6.45 -9.03 8.52
N ILE A 35 -6.95 -10.02 7.78
CA ILE A 35 -7.15 -9.95 6.33
C ILE A 35 -8.59 -10.31 6.03
N ILE A 36 -9.37 -9.34 5.57
CA ILE A 36 -10.81 -9.52 5.33
C ILE A 36 -11.24 -8.89 4.00
N GLY A 37 -12.53 -8.79 3.78
CA GLY A 37 -13.10 -8.25 2.54
C GLY A 37 -12.82 -9.14 1.32
N ASN A 38 -13.04 -8.62 0.12
CA ASN A 38 -12.71 -9.29 -1.13
C ASN A 38 -11.25 -8.98 -1.50
N THR A 39 -10.33 -9.66 -0.81
CA THR A 39 -8.89 -9.37 -0.86
C THR A 39 -8.13 -10.50 -1.54
N LYS A 40 -7.37 -10.17 -2.57
CA LYS A 40 -6.44 -11.10 -3.24
C LYS A 40 -5.00 -10.72 -2.94
N ILE A 41 -4.22 -11.69 -2.50
CA ILE A 41 -2.80 -11.55 -2.19
C ILE A 41 -2.02 -12.52 -3.07
N GLY A 42 -1.05 -11.98 -3.80
CA GLY A 42 -0.16 -12.74 -4.67
C GLY A 42 0.80 -13.64 -3.90
N LYS A 43 1.90 -14.02 -4.57
CA LYS A 43 2.88 -14.98 -4.07
C LYS A 43 4.01 -14.31 -3.27
N ASN A 44 4.66 -15.09 -2.40
CA ASN A 44 5.88 -14.70 -1.69
C ASN A 44 5.74 -13.40 -0.88
N ASN A 45 4.54 -13.03 -0.46
CA ASN A 45 4.33 -11.86 0.37
C ASN A 45 4.66 -12.17 1.83
N LYS A 46 5.22 -11.19 2.54
CA LYS A 46 5.43 -11.28 3.98
C LYS A 46 4.66 -10.17 4.68
N ILE A 47 3.68 -10.57 5.50
CA ILE A 47 2.79 -9.67 6.23
C ILE A 47 3.10 -9.82 7.71
N TYR A 48 3.51 -8.73 8.32
CA TYR A 48 3.96 -8.69 9.70
C TYR A 48 2.82 -8.44 10.67
N SER A 49 3.07 -8.71 11.93
CA SER A 49 2.07 -8.70 13.00
C SER A 49 1.33 -7.37 13.12
N PHE A 50 0.07 -7.44 13.52
CA PHE A 50 -0.83 -6.30 13.74
C PHE A 50 -1.19 -5.49 12.48
N SER A 51 -0.94 -6.04 11.30
CA SER A 51 -1.41 -5.42 10.05
C SER A 51 -2.91 -5.65 9.87
N SER A 52 -3.59 -4.65 9.26
CA SER A 52 -5.03 -4.67 8.98
C SER A 52 -5.27 -4.45 7.49
N ILE A 53 -5.68 -5.51 6.79
CA ILE A 53 -5.74 -5.56 5.33
C ILE A 53 -7.15 -5.88 4.87
N GLY A 54 -7.71 -5.05 3.98
CA GLY A 54 -9.03 -5.25 3.42
C GLY A 54 -10.18 -4.90 4.37
N ASN A 55 -9.91 -4.25 5.50
CA ASN A 55 -10.92 -3.69 6.39
C ASN A 55 -11.57 -2.45 5.75
N ASP A 56 -12.77 -2.11 6.22
CA ASP A 56 -13.60 -1.06 5.68
C ASP A 56 -12.84 0.25 5.43
N PRO A 57 -13.06 0.90 4.28
CA PRO A 57 -12.48 2.21 4.00
C PRO A 57 -12.85 3.26 5.03
N GLN A 58 -11.92 4.16 5.32
CA GLN A 58 -12.18 5.33 6.16
C GLN A 58 -12.85 6.45 5.34
N ASP A 59 -13.96 6.13 4.69
CA ASP A 59 -14.77 7.06 3.89
C ASP A 59 -16.18 7.11 4.45
N LEU A 60 -16.66 8.31 4.80
CA LEU A 60 -18.01 8.53 5.33
C LEU A 60 -19.12 8.11 4.36
N LYS A 61 -18.82 7.95 3.07
CA LYS A 61 -19.78 7.51 2.04
C LYS A 61 -19.83 5.98 1.89
N PHE A 62 -18.90 5.26 2.53
CA PHE A 62 -18.88 3.80 2.46
C PHE A 62 -20.07 3.21 3.23
N ASN A 63 -20.85 2.36 2.57
CA ASN A 63 -22.06 1.74 3.12
C ASN A 63 -21.99 0.20 3.16
N GLY A 64 -20.78 -0.37 3.23
CA GLY A 64 -20.59 -1.83 3.26
C GLY A 64 -20.69 -2.50 1.89
N GLU A 65 -20.55 -1.74 0.81
CA GLU A 65 -20.52 -2.29 -0.54
C GLU A 65 -19.34 -3.21 -0.79
N MET A 66 -19.55 -4.23 -1.62
CA MET A 66 -18.51 -5.21 -1.94
C MET A 66 -17.53 -4.63 -2.96
N THR A 67 -16.33 -4.32 -2.51
CA THR A 67 -15.24 -3.76 -3.30
C THR A 67 -13.98 -4.60 -3.14
N ASN A 68 -12.94 -4.32 -3.92
CA ASN A 68 -11.80 -5.19 -4.09
C ASN A 68 -10.50 -4.57 -3.56
N LEU A 69 -9.63 -5.45 -3.08
CA LEU A 69 -8.23 -5.16 -2.83
C LEU A 69 -7.36 -6.22 -3.54
N GLU A 70 -6.43 -5.78 -4.37
CA GLU A 70 -5.47 -6.65 -5.03
C GLU A 70 -4.05 -6.27 -4.60
N ILE A 71 -3.30 -7.25 -4.11
CA ILE A 71 -1.88 -7.12 -3.72
C ILE A 71 -1.09 -8.11 -4.57
N GLY A 72 -0.09 -7.60 -5.30
CA GLY A 72 0.79 -8.41 -6.14
C GLY A 72 1.77 -9.29 -5.35
N ASP A 73 2.90 -9.58 -5.96
CA ASP A 73 3.87 -10.56 -5.45
C ASP A 73 5.06 -9.91 -4.72
N ASN A 74 5.72 -10.68 -3.84
CA ASN A 74 7.00 -10.33 -3.21
C ASN A 74 6.98 -9.06 -2.36
N ASN A 75 5.85 -8.66 -1.81
CA ASN A 75 5.73 -7.47 -0.99
C ASN A 75 6.09 -7.76 0.47
N LYS A 76 6.65 -6.77 1.15
CA LYS A 76 6.87 -6.77 2.59
C LYS A 76 5.98 -5.72 3.23
N ILE A 77 4.97 -6.17 3.97
CA ILE A 77 3.99 -5.33 4.65
C ILE A 77 4.30 -5.41 6.14
N ARG A 78 4.91 -4.36 6.68
CA ARG A 78 5.42 -4.33 8.06
C ARG A 78 4.28 -4.14 9.07
N GLU A 79 4.68 -4.13 10.33
CA GLU A 79 3.77 -4.07 11.47
C GLU A 79 2.88 -2.83 11.43
N TYR A 80 1.63 -2.97 11.86
CA TYR A 80 0.63 -1.90 11.94
C TYR A 80 0.30 -1.21 10.61
N VAL A 81 0.69 -1.80 9.48
CA VAL A 81 0.27 -1.28 8.18
C VAL A 81 -1.22 -1.52 7.99
N THR A 82 -1.91 -0.51 7.46
CA THR A 82 -3.33 -0.63 7.11
C THR A 82 -3.55 -0.40 5.62
N ILE A 83 -4.38 -1.25 4.99
CA ILE A 83 -4.69 -1.18 3.56
C ILE A 83 -6.19 -1.38 3.39
N ASN A 84 -6.87 -0.38 2.83
CA ASN A 84 -8.30 -0.45 2.57
C ASN A 84 -8.61 -0.90 1.14
N PRO A 85 -9.74 -1.58 0.90
CA PRO A 85 -10.24 -1.86 -0.44
C PRO A 85 -10.73 -0.58 -1.13
N GLY A 86 -11.13 -0.68 -2.39
CA GLY A 86 -11.76 0.42 -3.10
C GLY A 86 -13.14 0.80 -2.55
N THR A 87 -13.72 1.85 -3.12
CA THR A 87 -15.09 2.28 -2.86
C THR A 87 -15.91 2.27 -4.15
N LYS A 88 -17.22 2.15 -4.05
CA LYS A 88 -18.11 2.17 -5.23
C LYS A 88 -17.93 3.44 -6.07
N GLY A 89 -17.74 4.57 -5.41
CA GLY A 89 -17.52 5.87 -6.05
C GLY A 89 -16.16 6.03 -6.70
N GLY A 90 -15.16 5.24 -6.26
CA GLY A 90 -13.77 5.31 -6.73
C GLY A 90 -13.39 4.25 -7.77
N GLY A 91 -14.35 3.45 -8.22
CA GLY A 91 -14.07 2.37 -9.18
C GLY A 91 -13.97 0.98 -8.55
N GLY A 92 -14.07 0.89 -7.23
CA GLY A 92 -14.23 -0.37 -6.51
C GLY A 92 -12.94 -1.17 -6.31
N LEU A 93 -11.77 -0.59 -6.54
CA LEU A 93 -10.51 -1.32 -6.48
C LEU A 93 -9.38 -0.48 -5.88
N THR A 94 -8.72 -1.02 -4.86
CA THR A 94 -7.37 -0.62 -4.46
C THR A 94 -6.38 -1.66 -4.98
N LYS A 95 -5.31 -1.23 -5.64
CA LYS A 95 -4.34 -2.13 -6.25
C LYS A 95 -2.91 -1.80 -5.86
N ILE A 96 -2.16 -2.84 -5.53
CA ILE A 96 -0.75 -2.78 -5.16
C ILE A 96 0.04 -3.70 -6.08
N GLY A 97 1.12 -3.20 -6.64
CA GLY A 97 2.03 -3.96 -7.51
C GLY A 97 2.93 -4.92 -6.74
N ASN A 98 4.10 -5.16 -7.28
CA ASN A 98 5.04 -6.17 -6.81
C ASN A 98 6.28 -5.55 -6.17
N ASN A 99 6.98 -6.34 -5.33
CA ASN A 99 8.28 -5.99 -4.75
C ASN A 99 8.27 -4.70 -3.91
N CYS A 100 7.14 -4.36 -3.30
CA CYS A 100 7.00 -3.16 -2.49
C CYS A 100 7.42 -3.41 -1.03
N LEU A 101 7.82 -2.33 -0.37
CA LEU A 101 8.09 -2.31 1.07
C LEU A 101 7.24 -1.22 1.72
N PHE A 102 6.30 -1.65 2.55
CA PHE A 102 5.50 -0.75 3.39
C PHE A 102 5.99 -0.87 4.81
N MET A 103 6.69 0.17 5.29
CA MET A 103 7.27 0.17 6.62
C MET A 103 6.20 0.43 7.69
N VAL A 104 6.60 0.30 8.94
CA VAL A 104 5.72 0.35 10.12
C VAL A 104 4.75 1.53 10.08
N SER A 105 3.48 1.24 10.33
CA SER A 105 2.38 2.22 10.42
C SER A 105 2.14 3.05 9.15
N SER A 106 2.57 2.58 7.97
CA SER A 106 2.11 3.21 6.73
C SER A 106 0.66 2.84 6.43
N HIS A 107 -0.04 3.71 5.72
CA HIS A 107 -1.45 3.53 5.37
C HIS A 107 -1.69 3.69 3.88
N ILE A 108 -2.45 2.79 3.29
CA ILE A 108 -2.93 2.88 1.92
C ILE A 108 -4.45 2.96 1.97
N ALA A 109 -4.98 4.15 1.68
CA ALA A 109 -6.41 4.38 1.67
C ALA A 109 -7.09 3.73 0.44
N HIS A 110 -8.40 3.86 0.40
CA HIS A 110 -9.24 3.31 -0.66
C HIS A 110 -8.89 3.86 -2.05
N ASP A 111 -9.13 3.05 -3.07
CA ASP A 111 -8.97 3.41 -4.48
C ASP A 111 -7.55 3.88 -4.88
N CYS A 112 -6.55 3.59 -4.05
CA CYS A 112 -5.15 3.87 -4.39
C CYS A 112 -4.64 2.88 -5.43
N MET A 113 -3.83 3.39 -6.37
CA MET A 113 -3.08 2.61 -7.35
C MET A 113 -1.59 2.71 -7.06
N VAL A 114 -0.98 1.64 -6.59
CA VAL A 114 0.44 1.58 -6.22
C VAL A 114 1.18 0.67 -7.18
N GLY A 115 2.21 1.20 -7.84
CA GLY A 115 3.03 0.47 -8.80
C GLY A 115 4.00 -0.54 -8.15
N ASN A 116 5.02 -0.91 -8.90
CA ASN A 116 6.02 -1.89 -8.46
C ASN A 116 7.23 -1.21 -7.80
N ASN A 117 7.92 -1.94 -6.92
CA ASN A 117 9.15 -1.50 -6.24
C ASN A 117 8.95 -0.19 -5.44
N VAL A 118 7.77 0.04 -4.93
CA VAL A 118 7.44 1.24 -4.14
C VAL A 118 7.89 1.02 -2.69
N ILE A 119 8.48 2.06 -2.11
CA ILE A 119 8.85 2.08 -0.69
C ILE A 119 8.08 3.21 -0.01
N LEU A 120 7.23 2.85 0.94
CA LEU A 120 6.64 3.77 1.90
C LEU A 120 7.37 3.61 3.22
N ALA A 121 8.08 4.63 3.65
CA ALA A 121 8.77 4.59 4.94
C ALA A 121 7.77 4.69 6.11
N ASN A 122 8.28 4.68 7.34
CA ASN A 122 7.44 4.67 8.54
C ASN A 122 6.45 5.84 8.58
N ASN A 123 5.21 5.56 8.96
CA ASN A 123 4.14 6.54 9.15
C ASN A 123 3.77 7.33 7.90
N VAL A 124 3.89 6.74 6.71
CA VAL A 124 3.47 7.37 5.45
C VAL A 124 2.03 7.00 5.13
N PRO A 125 1.05 7.91 5.25
CA PRO A 125 -0.29 7.69 4.72
C PRO A 125 -0.40 8.14 3.27
N LEU A 126 -1.06 7.32 2.47
CA LEU A 126 -1.60 7.68 1.16
C LEU A 126 -3.10 7.99 1.32
N GLY A 127 -3.52 9.19 0.94
CA GLY A 127 -4.94 9.55 0.87
C GLY A 127 -5.65 8.81 -0.26
N GLY A 128 -6.97 8.72 -0.18
CA GLY A 128 -7.78 8.02 -1.18
C GLY A 128 -7.51 8.47 -2.61
N HIS A 129 -7.58 7.53 -3.56
CA HIS A 129 -7.32 7.77 -4.99
C HIS A 129 -5.90 8.24 -5.32
N ALA A 130 -4.93 8.08 -4.42
CA ALA A 130 -3.54 8.40 -4.74
C ALA A 130 -2.97 7.40 -5.76
N GLU A 131 -2.24 7.92 -6.75
CA GLU A 131 -1.53 7.12 -7.75
C GLU A 131 -0.03 7.20 -7.49
N ILE A 132 0.59 6.09 -7.14
CA ILE A 132 2.03 5.98 -6.89
C ILE A 132 2.63 5.09 -7.98
N GLU A 133 3.41 5.68 -8.87
CA GLU A 133 4.03 4.93 -9.97
C GLU A 133 5.22 4.07 -9.51
N ASP A 134 5.81 3.29 -10.44
CA ASP A 134 6.92 2.38 -10.13
C ASP A 134 8.15 3.09 -9.55
N ASN A 135 8.86 2.37 -8.68
CA ASN A 135 10.15 2.77 -8.09
C ASN A 135 10.09 4.09 -7.29
N VAL A 136 8.92 4.46 -6.78
CA VAL A 136 8.75 5.63 -5.92
C VAL A 136 9.22 5.30 -4.51
N ILE A 137 9.91 6.25 -3.88
CA ILE A 137 10.30 6.19 -2.47
C ILE A 137 9.70 7.40 -1.75
N ILE A 138 8.95 7.14 -0.68
CA ILE A 138 8.37 8.20 0.16
C ILE A 138 8.99 8.09 1.56
N GLY A 139 9.67 9.17 1.96
CA GLY A 139 10.37 9.28 3.24
C GLY A 139 9.41 9.33 4.43
N GLY A 140 9.90 8.91 5.59
CA GLY A 140 9.09 8.76 6.81
C GLY A 140 8.36 10.03 7.24
N ASN A 141 7.21 9.85 7.86
CA ASN A 141 6.30 10.91 8.32
C ASN A 141 5.86 11.90 7.21
N SER A 142 5.98 11.50 5.95
CA SER A 142 5.41 12.25 4.83
C SER A 142 4.00 11.77 4.54
N ALA A 143 3.15 12.65 4.01
CA ALA A 143 1.78 12.31 3.67
C ALA A 143 1.49 12.67 2.20
N VAL A 144 0.74 11.83 1.50
CA VAL A 144 0.25 12.09 0.15
C VAL A 144 -1.22 12.42 0.20
N GLN A 145 -1.58 13.61 -0.28
CA GLN A 145 -2.98 14.04 -0.34
C GLN A 145 -3.77 13.17 -1.32
N GLN A 146 -5.06 13.02 -1.04
CA GLN A 146 -5.99 12.31 -1.95
C GLN A 146 -5.95 12.87 -3.38
N PHE A 147 -6.18 12.01 -4.36
CA PHE A 147 -6.15 12.32 -5.80
C PHE A 147 -4.81 12.83 -6.33
N THR A 148 -3.73 12.65 -5.58
CA THR A 148 -2.39 13.09 -5.99
C THR A 148 -1.64 11.96 -6.67
N ARG A 149 -0.94 12.29 -7.76
CA ARG A 149 -0.07 11.36 -8.49
C ARG A 149 1.40 11.62 -8.18
N VAL A 150 2.11 10.56 -7.83
CA VAL A 150 3.57 10.56 -7.65
C VAL A 150 4.21 9.76 -8.78
N GLY A 151 4.86 10.46 -9.70
CA GLY A 151 5.40 9.88 -10.91
C GLY A 151 6.60 8.96 -10.68
N LYS A 152 6.85 8.10 -11.65
CA LYS A 152 7.85 7.03 -11.65
C LYS A 152 9.23 7.49 -11.17
N SER A 153 9.83 6.71 -10.27
CA SER A 153 11.16 6.95 -9.70
C SER A 153 11.30 8.28 -8.94
N ALA A 154 10.19 8.90 -8.53
CA ALA A 154 10.26 10.05 -7.66
C ALA A 154 10.74 9.64 -6.25
N MET A 155 11.49 10.52 -5.61
CA MET A 155 11.90 10.38 -4.22
C MET A 155 11.37 11.56 -3.41
N ILE A 156 10.50 11.28 -2.46
CA ILE A 156 9.95 12.26 -1.52
C ILE A 156 10.78 12.19 -0.23
N GLY A 157 11.31 13.35 0.18
CA GLY A 157 12.01 13.44 1.47
C GLY A 157 11.08 13.18 2.66
N GLY A 158 11.65 12.89 3.82
CA GLY A 158 10.84 12.76 5.04
C GLY A 158 10.16 14.07 5.46
N MET A 159 9.12 13.97 6.28
CA MET A 159 8.34 15.09 6.82
C MET A 159 7.72 16.01 5.75
N CYS A 160 7.35 15.43 4.61
CA CYS A 160 6.77 16.14 3.48
C CYS A 160 5.27 15.97 3.33
N GLY A 161 4.54 17.06 3.09
CA GLY A 161 3.17 17.01 2.56
C GLY A 161 3.19 17.08 1.03
N VAL A 162 2.75 16.03 0.35
CA VAL A 162 2.61 15.99 -1.10
C VAL A 162 1.17 16.36 -1.44
N VAL A 163 0.94 17.62 -1.80
CA VAL A 163 -0.40 18.21 -2.02
C VAL A 163 -0.73 18.47 -3.50
N ARG A 164 0.15 18.03 -4.39
CA ARG A 164 0.02 18.16 -5.84
C ARG A 164 0.85 17.11 -6.54
N ASP A 165 0.57 16.87 -7.80
CA ASP A 165 1.28 15.90 -8.61
C ASP A 165 2.78 16.15 -8.66
N ILE A 166 3.54 15.11 -8.49
CA ILE A 166 4.99 15.09 -8.60
C ILE A 166 5.37 14.38 -9.91
N SER A 167 6.06 15.09 -10.78
CA SER A 167 6.58 14.52 -12.02
C SER A 167 7.59 13.40 -11.73
N LYS A 168 7.72 12.46 -12.64
CA LYS A 168 8.71 11.36 -12.57
C LYS A 168 10.15 11.88 -12.45
N VAL A 169 11.00 11.08 -11.81
CA VAL A 169 12.45 11.33 -11.65
C VAL A 169 12.75 12.67 -10.95
N ARG A 170 12.07 12.97 -9.86
CA ARG A 170 12.35 14.16 -9.04
C ARG A 170 12.61 13.79 -7.59
N LYS A 171 13.57 14.47 -6.99
CA LYS A 171 13.72 14.53 -5.55
C LYS A 171 12.87 15.70 -5.05
N TYR A 172 11.87 15.41 -4.23
CA TYR A 172 11.00 16.38 -3.60
C TYR A 172 11.30 16.44 -2.11
N SER A 173 11.60 17.60 -1.59
CA SER A 173 11.80 17.81 -0.16
C SER A 173 11.05 19.06 0.31
N CYS A 174 10.44 18.98 1.48
CA CYS A 174 9.74 20.07 2.12
C CYS A 174 10.69 20.80 3.06
N GLY A 175 10.91 22.08 2.78
CA GLY A 175 11.88 22.93 3.48
C GLY A 175 12.99 23.33 2.53
N ASN A 176 13.54 24.54 2.65
CA ASN A 176 14.51 25.21 1.76
C ASN A 176 15.36 24.28 0.88
N ALA A 177 14.74 23.64 -0.09
CA ALA A 177 15.36 22.66 -0.92
C ALA A 177 15.94 23.31 -2.17
N THR A 178 17.21 23.49 -2.19
CA THR A 178 17.97 23.58 -3.43
C THR A 178 17.64 22.37 -4.31
N HIS A 179 17.18 22.63 -5.52
CA HIS A 179 16.95 21.61 -6.55
C HIS A 179 18.27 20.89 -6.83
N VAL A 180 18.42 19.67 -6.34
CA VAL A 180 19.52 18.81 -6.77
C VAL A 180 19.01 17.97 -7.93
N THR A 181 19.20 18.46 -9.14
CA THR A 181 19.15 17.64 -10.35
C THR A 181 20.34 16.66 -10.29
N ARG A 182 20.09 15.38 -10.19
CA ARG A 182 21.10 14.39 -10.55
C ARG A 182 21.25 14.46 -12.07
N THR A 183 22.27 15.11 -12.55
CA THR A 183 22.81 14.84 -13.88
C THR A 183 23.44 13.47 -13.84
N SER A 184 22.90 12.56 -14.62
CA SER A 184 23.52 11.27 -14.92
C SER A 184 24.78 11.56 -15.74
N SER A 185 25.92 11.46 -15.13
CA SER A 185 27.20 11.31 -15.83
C SER A 185 27.99 10.20 -15.16
N GLY A 186 28.27 9.17 -15.93
CA GLY A 186 29.12 8.03 -15.55
C GLY A 186 28.37 6.71 -15.49
#